data_39699b673fb1df5d087dc7af5c6a573c
#
_entry.id   39699b673fb1df5d087dc7af5c6a573c
#
_cell.length_a   1.000
_cell.length_b   1.000
_cell.length_c   1.000
_cell.angle_alpha   90.00
_cell.angle_beta   90.00
_cell.angle_gamma   90.00
#
_symmetry.space_group_name_H-M   'P 1'
#
loop_
_entity.id
_entity.type
_entity.pdbx_description
1 polymer ?
#
loop_
_entity_poly.entity_id
_entity_poly.type
_entity_poly.pdbx_seq_one_letter_code
_entity_poly.pdbx_strand_id
1 'polypeptide(L)'
;TAEVAPHHFTLTDDAVKIVVGGPMMGVAQFDLHAPVMKATSGILVLTKDEVAENPETPCLRCGQCVGACPLNLMPTKLARYSQLNRFDDAEGSGITVCMECGTCSYTCPANIPLVQWIRLGKQKVLQMQKERTAVK
;
A
#
# COMPACT_ATOMS: atom_id res chain seq x y z
N THR A 1 13.64 27.62 14.00
CA THR A 1 14.00 26.87 12.79
C THR A 1 15.11 25.90 13.18
N ALA A 2 14.76 24.64 13.50
CA ALA A 2 15.74 23.60 13.70
C ALA A 2 16.28 23.21 12.33
N GLU A 3 17.48 23.63 12.05
CA GLU A 3 18.26 23.21 10.89
C GLU A 3 18.60 21.73 11.11
N VAL A 4 17.85 20.84 10.46
CA VAL A 4 18.17 19.42 10.44
C VAL A 4 19.41 19.29 9.56
N ALA A 5 20.55 18.99 10.17
CA ALA A 5 21.78 18.71 9.43
C ALA A 5 21.49 17.64 8.35
N PRO A 6 21.93 17.82 7.11
CA PRO A 6 21.73 16.83 6.07
C PRO A 6 22.55 15.58 6.42
N HIS A 7 21.89 14.56 6.95
CA HIS A 7 22.50 13.25 7.04
C HIS A 7 22.57 12.69 5.62
N HIS A 8 23.72 12.80 5.00
CA HIS A 8 24.00 12.19 3.70
C HIS A 8 24.09 10.67 3.91
N PHE A 9 23.05 9.96 3.54
CA PHE A 9 23.13 8.51 3.37
C PHE A 9 23.72 8.24 1.99
N THR A 10 24.85 7.58 1.95
CA THR A 10 25.37 7.06 0.69
C THR A 10 24.73 5.71 0.46
N LEU A 11 23.87 5.62 -0.57
CA LEU A 11 23.32 4.34 -1.00
C LEU A 11 24.41 3.55 -1.70
N THR A 12 24.44 2.25 -1.44
CA THR A 12 25.28 1.31 -2.20
C THR A 12 24.70 1.10 -3.60
N ASP A 13 25.53 0.71 -4.56
CA ASP A 13 25.10 0.45 -5.95
C ASP A 13 24.07 -0.67 -6.07
N ASP A 14 23.93 -1.50 -5.04
CA ASP A 14 22.99 -2.61 -4.96
C ASP A 14 21.60 -2.19 -4.46
N ALA A 15 21.43 -0.95 -4.00
CA ALA A 15 20.16 -0.44 -3.49
C ALA A 15 19.15 -0.25 -4.63
N VAL A 16 18.04 -0.99 -4.60
CA VAL A 16 17.02 -0.97 -5.68
C VAL A 16 15.73 -0.34 -5.23
N LYS A 17 15.39 -0.45 -3.95
CA LYS A 17 14.10 -0.01 -3.44
C LYS A 17 14.22 0.57 -2.04
N ILE A 18 13.60 1.74 -1.85
CA ILE A 18 13.49 2.40 -0.55
C ILE A 18 12.03 2.34 -0.12
N VAL A 19 11.80 1.91 1.12
CA VAL A 19 10.48 1.85 1.73
C VAL A 19 10.49 2.68 3.01
N VAL A 20 9.59 3.63 3.10
CA VAL A 20 9.36 4.43 4.30
C VAL A 20 8.28 3.75 5.13
N GLY A 21 8.66 3.28 6.31
CA GLY A 21 7.84 2.47 7.20
C GLY A 21 8.33 1.04 7.33
N GLY A 22 7.44 0.13 7.74
CA GLY A 22 7.76 -1.30 7.86
C GLY A 22 7.69 -2.05 6.53
N PRO A 23 8.22 -3.28 6.47
CA PRO A 23 8.30 -4.08 5.23
C PRO A 23 6.94 -4.43 4.63
N MET A 24 5.88 -4.57 5.45
CA MET A 24 4.54 -4.94 4.96
C MET A 24 3.65 -3.73 4.67
N MET A 25 3.71 -2.70 5.51
CA MET A 25 2.80 -1.53 5.43
C MET A 25 3.47 -0.27 4.91
N GLY A 26 4.78 -0.27 4.73
CA GLY A 26 5.54 0.87 4.26
C GLY A 26 5.16 1.29 2.84
N VAL A 27 5.53 2.50 2.50
CA VAL A 27 5.31 3.09 1.17
C VAL A 27 6.64 3.16 0.44
N ALA A 28 6.69 2.61 -0.77
CA ALA A 28 7.87 2.72 -1.60
C ALA A 28 8.11 4.19 -1.99
N GLN A 29 9.34 4.64 -1.80
CA GLN A 29 9.76 6.00 -2.08
C GLN A 29 10.64 6.01 -3.34
N PHE A 30 10.33 6.89 -4.25
CA PHE A 30 11.10 7.07 -5.49
C PHE A 30 11.96 8.35 -5.48
N ASP A 31 11.61 9.32 -4.60
CA ASP A 31 12.33 10.57 -4.47
C ASP A 31 13.24 10.52 -3.23
N LEU A 32 14.55 10.57 -3.48
CA LEU A 32 15.58 10.57 -2.42
C LEU A 32 15.64 11.88 -1.63
N HIS A 33 15.07 12.95 -2.17
CA HIS A 33 15.03 14.27 -1.52
C HIS A 33 13.82 14.45 -0.60
N ALA A 34 12.94 13.44 -0.52
CA ALA A 34 11.79 13.50 0.36
C ALA A 34 12.25 13.60 1.83
N PRO A 35 11.77 14.59 2.58
CA PRO A 35 12.21 14.81 3.96
C PRO A 35 11.69 13.70 4.88
N VAL A 36 12.53 13.27 5.82
CA VAL A 36 12.11 12.39 6.90
C VAL A 36 11.25 13.19 7.88
N MET A 37 10.01 12.76 8.08
CA MET A 37 9.05 13.43 8.95
C MET A 37 9.02 12.80 10.34
N LYS A 38 8.46 13.52 11.32
CA LYS A 38 8.28 13.05 12.70
C LYS A 38 7.53 11.71 12.80
N ALA A 39 6.62 11.44 11.85
CA ALA A 39 5.82 10.22 11.79
C ALA A 39 6.54 9.04 11.10
N THR A 40 7.76 9.24 10.60
CA THR A 40 8.53 8.17 9.93
C THR A 40 9.03 7.19 10.99
N SER A 41 8.48 5.98 10.98
CA SER A 41 8.85 4.91 11.92
C SER A 41 10.13 4.17 11.55
N GLY A 42 10.52 4.22 10.28
CA GLY A 42 11.74 3.60 9.77
C GLY A 42 11.93 3.81 8.28
N ILE A 43 13.13 3.56 7.83
CA ILE A 43 13.49 3.55 6.40
C ILE A 43 14.16 2.22 6.13
N LEU A 44 13.62 1.47 5.18
CA LEU A 44 14.14 0.19 4.75
C LEU A 44 14.71 0.34 3.35
N VAL A 45 15.95 -0.03 3.17
CA VAL A 45 16.63 -0.05 1.87
C VAL A 45 16.80 -1.52 1.48
N LEU A 46 16.23 -1.91 0.36
CA LEU A 46 16.30 -3.26 -0.15
C LEU A 46 17.29 -3.36 -1.30
N THR A 47 18.08 -4.41 -1.29
CA THR A 47 19.04 -4.77 -2.34
C THR A 47 18.38 -5.61 -3.44
N LYS A 48 19.09 -5.82 -4.56
CA LYS A 48 18.60 -6.64 -5.67
C LYS A 48 18.20 -8.05 -5.24
N ASP A 49 18.95 -8.63 -4.32
CA ASP A 49 18.72 -10.01 -3.85
C ASP A 49 17.46 -10.12 -2.97
N GLU A 50 17.04 -9.01 -2.34
CA GLU A 50 15.90 -8.96 -1.45
C GLU A 50 14.59 -8.59 -2.16
N VAL A 51 14.69 -8.03 -3.37
CA VAL A 51 13.51 -7.65 -4.17
C VAL A 51 13.20 -8.76 -5.16
N ALA A 52 12.15 -9.54 -4.86
CA ALA A 52 11.64 -10.52 -5.82
C ALA A 52 11.00 -9.78 -7.01
N GLU A 53 11.61 -9.85 -8.17
CA GLU A 53 11.09 -9.34 -9.44
C GLU A 53 10.07 -10.33 -10.06
N ASN A 54 9.06 -10.70 -9.29
CA ASN A 54 8.01 -11.55 -9.81
C ASN A 54 6.94 -10.67 -10.49
N PRO A 55 6.71 -10.86 -11.80
CA PRO A 55 5.69 -10.07 -12.50
C PRO A 55 4.29 -10.39 -11.97
N GLU A 56 3.42 -9.39 -12.01
CA GLU A 56 2.01 -9.58 -11.72
C GLU A 56 1.39 -10.49 -12.79
N THR A 57 0.63 -11.49 -12.35
CA THR A 57 -0.11 -12.40 -13.21
C THR A 57 -1.62 -12.30 -12.96
N PRO A 58 -2.45 -12.78 -13.90
CA PRO A 58 -3.91 -12.77 -13.71
C PRO A 58 -4.33 -13.53 -12.45
N CYS A 59 -5.37 -13.02 -11.77
CA CYS A 59 -5.89 -13.62 -10.56
C CYS A 59 -6.35 -15.08 -10.76
N LEU A 60 -5.77 -16.00 -10.01
CA LEU A 60 -6.10 -17.42 -10.02
C LEU A 60 -7.42 -17.77 -9.31
N ARG A 61 -8.05 -16.80 -8.63
CA ARG A 61 -9.25 -16.99 -7.81
C ARG A 61 -9.10 -18.05 -6.71
N CYS A 62 -7.89 -18.24 -6.20
CA CYS A 62 -7.58 -19.25 -5.18
C CYS A 62 -8.13 -18.96 -3.79
N GLY A 63 -8.54 -17.72 -3.50
CA GLY A 63 -9.12 -17.32 -2.21
C GLY A 63 -8.14 -17.12 -1.06
N GLN A 64 -6.83 -17.34 -1.23
CA GLN A 64 -5.83 -17.21 -0.16
C GLN A 64 -5.85 -15.83 0.50
N CYS A 65 -6.01 -14.76 -0.27
CA CYS A 65 -6.09 -13.39 0.25
C CYS A 65 -7.33 -13.16 1.14
N VAL A 66 -8.44 -13.88 0.88
CA VAL A 66 -9.64 -13.82 1.70
C VAL A 66 -9.41 -14.56 3.03
N GLY A 67 -8.87 -15.78 2.95
CA GLY A 67 -8.55 -16.58 4.15
C GLY A 67 -7.51 -15.93 5.05
N ALA A 68 -6.56 -15.18 4.47
CA ALA A 68 -5.52 -14.47 5.21
C ALA A 68 -5.96 -13.11 5.78
N CYS A 69 -7.15 -12.62 5.42
CA CYS A 69 -7.62 -11.32 5.87
C CYS A 69 -8.11 -11.38 7.33
N PRO A 70 -7.47 -10.67 8.28
CA PRO A 70 -7.89 -10.70 9.69
C PRO A 70 -9.26 -10.04 9.94
N LEU A 71 -9.76 -9.26 8.98
CA LEU A 71 -11.04 -8.57 9.05
C LEU A 71 -12.14 -9.24 8.19
N ASN A 72 -11.87 -10.43 7.67
CA ASN A 72 -12.79 -11.19 6.81
C ASN A 72 -13.32 -10.39 5.60
N LEU A 73 -12.51 -9.49 5.07
CA LEU A 73 -12.83 -8.73 3.86
C LEU A 73 -12.55 -9.59 2.60
N MET A 74 -13.01 -9.11 1.47
CA MET A 74 -12.70 -9.70 0.15
C MET A 74 -11.68 -8.83 -0.60
N PRO A 75 -10.36 -8.97 -0.37
CA PRO A 75 -9.35 -8.07 -0.91
C PRO A 75 -9.35 -7.97 -2.43
N THR A 76 -9.57 -9.09 -3.14
CA THR A 76 -9.68 -9.10 -4.61
C THR A 76 -10.83 -8.26 -5.12
N LYS A 77 -11.99 -8.30 -4.44
CA LYS A 77 -13.17 -7.53 -4.81
C LYS A 77 -12.93 -6.04 -4.57
N LEU A 78 -12.36 -5.68 -3.40
CA LEU A 78 -12.02 -4.29 -3.06
C LEU A 78 -11.00 -3.71 -4.03
N ALA A 79 -9.93 -4.45 -4.32
CA ALA A 79 -8.92 -4.03 -5.29
C ALA A 79 -9.54 -3.83 -6.68
N ARG A 80 -10.40 -4.77 -7.12
CA ARG A 80 -11.07 -4.67 -8.43
C ARG A 80 -12.00 -3.47 -8.52
N TYR A 81 -12.77 -3.17 -7.50
CA TYR A 81 -13.60 -1.96 -7.46
C TYR A 81 -12.76 -0.69 -7.53
N SER A 82 -11.63 -0.65 -6.83
CA SER A 82 -10.69 0.47 -6.88
C SER A 82 -10.10 0.67 -8.27
N GLN A 83 -9.69 -0.42 -8.95
CA GLN A 83 -9.18 -0.39 -10.33
C GLN A 83 -10.23 0.14 -11.32
N LEU A 84 -11.49 -0.21 -11.12
CA LEU A 84 -12.61 0.18 -11.99
C LEU A 84 -13.24 1.53 -11.59
N ASN A 85 -12.66 2.25 -10.63
CA ASN A 85 -13.20 3.50 -10.06
C ASN A 85 -14.64 3.38 -9.53
N ARG A 86 -15.05 2.17 -9.11
CA ARG A 86 -16.37 1.87 -8.51
C ARG A 86 -16.32 2.09 -7.01
N PHE A 87 -16.16 3.35 -6.59
CA PHE A 87 -15.89 3.68 -5.18
C PHE A 87 -17.09 3.48 -4.26
N ASP A 88 -18.33 3.66 -4.77
CA ASP A 88 -19.54 3.41 -3.99
C ASP A 88 -19.69 1.91 -3.66
N ASP A 89 -19.38 1.04 -4.61
CA ASP A 89 -19.36 -0.41 -4.37
C ASP A 89 -18.24 -0.84 -3.42
N ALA A 90 -17.09 -0.17 -3.52
CA ALA A 90 -15.97 -0.40 -2.61
C ALA A 90 -16.34 0.01 -1.18
N GLU A 91 -17.03 1.16 -1.02
CA GLU A 91 -17.54 1.64 0.27
C GLU A 91 -18.54 0.64 0.87
N GLY A 92 -19.54 0.22 0.09
CA GLY A 92 -20.52 -0.79 0.49
C GLY A 92 -19.92 -2.17 0.81
N SER A 93 -18.73 -2.47 0.29
CA SER A 93 -17.98 -3.70 0.57
C SER A 93 -16.99 -3.57 1.73
N GLY A 94 -16.99 -2.44 2.47
CA GLY A 94 -16.20 -2.24 3.67
C GLY A 94 -14.75 -1.86 3.45
N ILE A 95 -14.40 -1.18 2.35
CA ILE A 95 -13.02 -0.75 2.07
C ILE A 95 -12.45 0.15 3.18
N THR A 96 -13.29 0.96 3.83
CA THR A 96 -12.92 1.88 4.91
C THR A 96 -12.46 1.15 6.17
N VAL A 97 -12.93 -0.06 6.40
CA VAL A 97 -12.57 -0.91 7.55
C VAL A 97 -11.19 -1.53 7.38
N CYS A 98 -10.69 -1.65 6.15
CA CYS A 98 -9.39 -2.27 5.88
C CYS A 98 -8.27 -1.57 6.65
N MET A 99 -7.49 -2.34 7.46
CA MET A 99 -6.34 -1.83 8.21
C MET A 99 -5.04 -1.76 7.39
N GLU A 100 -5.08 -2.12 6.12
CA GLU A 100 -3.95 -2.05 5.17
C GLU A 100 -2.71 -2.86 5.60
N CYS A 101 -2.89 -3.96 6.31
CA CYS A 101 -1.81 -4.78 6.88
C CYS A 101 -0.88 -5.43 5.83
N GLY A 102 -1.29 -5.50 4.56
CA GLY A 102 -0.48 -6.07 3.47
C GLY A 102 -0.55 -7.59 3.33
N THR A 103 -1.12 -8.32 4.29
CA THR A 103 -1.15 -9.80 4.30
C THR A 103 -1.75 -10.39 3.02
N CYS A 104 -2.81 -9.77 2.50
CA CYS A 104 -3.46 -10.23 1.26
C CYS A 104 -2.55 -10.14 0.03
N SER A 105 -1.68 -9.12 -0.05
CA SER A 105 -0.68 -9.02 -1.13
C SER A 105 0.45 -10.01 -0.93
N TYR A 106 0.88 -10.19 0.32
CA TYR A 106 1.97 -11.12 0.66
C TYR A 106 1.62 -12.58 0.34
N THR A 107 0.39 -13.01 0.62
CA THR A 107 -0.07 -14.39 0.36
C THR A 107 -0.53 -14.62 -1.08
N CYS A 108 -0.51 -13.59 -1.94
CA CYS A 108 -1.00 -13.71 -3.30
C CYS A 108 -0.02 -14.44 -4.22
N PRO A 109 -0.32 -15.64 -4.72
CA PRO A 109 0.59 -16.37 -5.62
C PRO A 109 0.70 -15.72 -7.01
N ALA A 110 -0.23 -14.82 -7.34
CA ALA A 110 -0.23 -14.06 -8.59
C ALA A 110 0.47 -12.70 -8.47
N ASN A 111 1.10 -12.40 -7.33
CA ASN A 111 1.84 -11.16 -7.03
C ASN A 111 1.03 -9.87 -7.28
N ILE A 112 -0.30 -9.94 -7.13
CA ILE A 112 -1.16 -8.77 -7.33
C ILE A 112 -0.97 -7.80 -6.16
N PRO A 113 -0.72 -6.50 -6.41
CA PRO A 113 -0.52 -5.50 -5.37
C PRO A 113 -1.87 -5.06 -4.76
N LEU A 114 -2.59 -6.02 -4.15
CA LEU A 114 -3.96 -5.83 -3.65
C LEU A 114 -4.06 -4.67 -2.67
N VAL A 115 -3.11 -4.59 -1.71
CA VAL A 115 -3.15 -3.55 -0.68
C VAL A 115 -2.94 -2.14 -1.27
N GLN A 116 -2.14 -1.99 -2.31
CA GLN A 116 -1.93 -0.71 -2.98
C GLN A 116 -3.22 -0.21 -3.64
N TRP A 117 -3.91 -1.10 -4.37
CA TRP A 117 -5.21 -0.77 -4.97
C TRP A 117 -6.28 -0.45 -3.91
N ILE A 118 -6.32 -1.22 -2.82
CA ILE A 118 -7.25 -0.97 -1.71
C ILE A 118 -6.95 0.38 -1.06
N ARG A 119 -5.66 0.72 -0.85
CA ARG A 119 -5.23 1.99 -0.27
C ARG A 119 -5.66 3.18 -1.13
N LEU A 120 -5.45 3.10 -2.45
CA LEU A 120 -5.91 4.12 -3.39
C LEU A 120 -7.44 4.29 -3.34
N GLY A 121 -8.17 3.18 -3.42
CA GLY A 121 -9.64 3.21 -3.36
C GLY A 121 -10.16 3.76 -2.04
N LYS A 122 -9.57 3.37 -0.92
CA LYS A 122 -9.93 3.88 0.41
C LYS A 122 -9.72 5.39 0.54
N GLN A 123 -8.59 5.91 0.05
CA GLN A 123 -8.34 7.35 0.04
C GLN A 123 -9.42 8.11 -0.74
N LYS A 124 -9.83 7.60 -1.91
CA LYS A 124 -10.88 8.20 -2.72
C LYS A 124 -12.24 8.15 -2.03
N VAL A 125 -12.61 7.02 -1.44
CA VAL A 125 -13.85 6.89 -0.68
C VAL A 125 -13.88 7.87 0.50
N LEU A 126 -12.81 7.97 1.27
CA LEU A 126 -12.71 8.92 2.38
C LEU A 126 -12.80 10.38 1.92
N GLN A 127 -12.23 10.71 0.76
CA GLN A 127 -12.37 12.03 0.16
C GLN A 127 -13.83 12.32 -0.20
N MET A 128 -14.50 11.39 -0.89
CA MET A 128 -15.92 11.52 -1.25
C MET A 128 -16.82 11.68 0.00
N GLN A 129 -16.55 10.94 1.06
CA GLN A 129 -17.28 11.08 2.33
C GLN A 129 -17.13 12.48 2.95
N LYS A 130 -15.90 13.03 2.94
CA LYS A 130 -15.65 14.40 3.41
C LYS A 130 -16.42 15.43 2.60
N GLU A 131 -16.41 15.32 1.27
CA GLU A 131 -17.15 16.21 0.37
C GLU A 131 -18.65 16.13 0.61
N ARG A 132 -19.22 14.93 0.78
CA ARG A 132 -20.64 14.72 1.14
C ARG A 132 -21.00 15.35 2.50
N THR A 133 -20.06 15.36 3.45
CA THR A 133 -20.29 15.94 4.78
C THR A 133 -20.16 17.47 4.77
N ALA A 134 -19.29 18.02 3.93
CA ALA A 134 -19.08 19.46 3.80
C ALA A 134 -20.24 20.19 3.09
N VAL A 135 -21.06 19.47 2.33
CA VAL A 135 -22.24 20.02 1.60
C VAL A 135 -23.51 20.02 2.46
N LYS A 136 -23.48 19.44 3.65
CA LYS A 136 -24.58 19.51 4.64
C LYS A 136 -24.39 20.67 5.61
#